data_0d9463a43f8df998106968468ac6ee0a
#
_entry.id   0d9463a43f8df998106968468ac6ee0a
#
_cell.length_a   1.000
_cell.length_b   1.000
_cell.length_c   1.000
_cell.angle_alpha   90.00
_cell.angle_beta   90.00
_cell.angle_gamma   90.00
#
_symmetry.space_group_name_H-M   'P 1'
#
loop_
_entity.id
_entity.type
_entity.pdbx_description
1 polymer ?
#
loop_
_entity_poly.entity_id
_entity_poly.type
_entity_poly.pdbx_seq_one_letter_code
_entity_poly.pdbx_strand_id
1 'polypeptide(L)'
;MSAADEILDIVDENDNVVAQSPRGEAYAKGLRHRCVFIRATDAEGRLFVHRRTPTKLVFPSLHDMFVGGVVGAGESYDDAALREAEEELGVSGLPRPEFLFKFLYDDGAGRTWWSAVYEVRCELPVSPQVEEVAWHDFLPEDEVELRLRDWEWVPDGLAAYERLKAYRSRG
;
A
#
# COMPACT_ATOMS: atom_id res chain seq x y z
N MET A 1 18.95 -10.45 -2.45
CA MET A 1 18.62 -9.83 -1.15
C MET A 1 17.14 -10.09 -0.87
N SER A 2 16.79 -10.56 0.32
CA SER A 2 15.39 -10.80 0.67
C SER A 2 14.68 -9.50 1.06
N ALA A 3 13.34 -9.52 1.10
CA ALA A 3 12.55 -8.37 1.54
C ALA A 3 12.94 -7.93 2.96
N ALA A 4 13.30 -8.88 3.84
CA ALA A 4 13.70 -8.59 5.21
C ALA A 4 15.01 -7.79 5.32
N ASP A 5 15.86 -7.82 4.28
CA ASP A 5 17.15 -7.13 4.25
C ASP A 5 17.05 -5.70 3.70
N GLU A 6 15.93 -5.31 3.12
CA GLU A 6 15.71 -3.96 2.62
C GLU A 6 15.89 -2.94 3.73
N ILE A 7 16.65 -1.87 3.48
CA ILE A 7 16.89 -0.84 4.48
C ILE A 7 15.77 0.20 4.43
N LEU A 8 15.17 0.48 5.58
CA LEU A 8 14.10 1.46 5.73
C LEU A 8 14.55 2.64 6.56
N ASP A 9 14.01 3.81 6.27
CA ASP A 9 14.09 4.95 7.18
C ASP A 9 13.16 4.70 8.37
N ILE A 10 13.65 4.92 9.58
CA ILE A 10 12.86 4.87 10.82
C ILE A 10 12.55 6.30 11.21
N VAL A 11 11.29 6.55 11.56
CA VAL A 11 10.77 7.91 11.77
C VAL A 11 10.11 8.06 13.14
N ASP A 12 10.03 9.31 13.57
CA ASP A 12 9.33 9.68 14.80
C ASP A 12 7.82 9.91 14.55
N GLU A 13 7.10 10.34 15.58
CA GLU A 13 5.66 10.62 15.51
C GLU A 13 5.32 11.82 14.60
N ASN A 14 6.32 12.59 14.19
CA ASN A 14 6.15 13.71 13.26
C ASN A 14 6.69 13.40 11.86
N ASP A 15 6.98 12.12 11.60
CA ASP A 15 7.51 11.64 10.32
C ASP A 15 8.90 12.20 9.97
N ASN A 16 9.71 12.48 10.97
CA ASN A 16 11.11 12.87 10.76
C ASN A 16 12.00 11.63 10.87
N VAL A 17 12.97 11.50 9.96
CA VAL A 17 13.90 10.37 9.96
C VAL A 17 14.82 10.48 11.17
N VAL A 18 14.87 9.44 12.00
CA VAL A 18 15.70 9.37 13.22
C VAL A 18 16.71 8.23 13.18
N ALA A 19 16.53 7.25 12.30
CA ALA A 19 17.43 6.09 12.19
C ALA A 19 17.17 5.36 10.87
N GLN A 20 17.89 4.27 10.66
CA GLN A 20 17.65 3.33 9.56
C GLN A 20 17.75 1.92 10.12
N SER A 21 17.02 0.97 9.51
CA SER A 21 16.99 -0.41 9.96
C SER A 21 16.64 -1.34 8.81
N PRO A 22 17.17 -2.56 8.80
CA PRO A 22 16.63 -3.59 7.91
C PRO A 22 15.15 -3.83 8.22
N ARG A 23 14.38 -4.07 7.16
CA ARG A 23 12.92 -4.24 7.25
C ARG A 23 12.50 -5.31 8.26
N GLY A 24 13.18 -6.47 8.23
CA GLY A 24 12.88 -7.55 9.17
C GLY A 24 13.11 -7.15 10.63
N GLU A 25 14.18 -6.40 10.91
CA GLU A 25 14.46 -5.89 12.25
C GLU A 25 13.45 -4.83 12.67
N ALA A 26 13.06 -3.94 11.74
CA ALA A 26 12.05 -2.93 12.01
C ALA A 26 10.73 -3.57 12.44
N TYR A 27 10.31 -4.64 11.76
CA TYR A 27 9.09 -5.37 12.13
C TYR A 27 9.25 -6.09 13.47
N ALA A 28 10.39 -6.77 13.68
CA ALA A 28 10.62 -7.52 14.92
C ALA A 28 10.62 -6.61 16.16
N LYS A 29 11.16 -5.41 16.02
CA LYS A 29 11.28 -4.44 17.12
C LYS A 29 10.14 -3.43 17.17
N GLY A 30 9.20 -3.46 16.21
CA GLY A 30 8.09 -2.50 16.14
C GLY A 30 8.53 -1.08 15.87
N LEU A 31 9.59 -0.90 15.07
CA LEU A 31 10.11 0.42 14.72
C LEU A 31 9.18 1.09 13.69
N ARG A 32 8.98 2.41 13.87
CA ARG A 32 8.08 3.17 12.99
C ARG A 32 8.73 3.45 11.65
N HIS A 33 8.10 2.98 10.58
CA HIS A 33 8.56 3.14 9.21
C HIS A 33 7.51 3.85 8.36
N ARG A 34 7.69 3.89 7.04
CA ARG A 34 6.80 4.56 6.08
C ARG A 34 6.28 3.59 5.05
N CYS A 35 5.00 3.75 4.69
CA CYS A 35 4.35 2.98 3.62
C CYS A 35 3.64 3.92 2.66
N VAL A 36 3.39 3.43 1.45
CA VAL A 36 2.54 4.08 0.45
C VAL A 36 1.41 3.15 0.08
N PHE A 37 0.23 3.72 -0.13
CA PHE A 37 -0.96 3.04 -0.65
C PHE A 37 -1.46 3.79 -1.87
N ILE A 38 -1.58 3.11 -3.00
CA ILE A 38 -2.01 3.72 -4.25
C ILE A 38 -3.33 3.06 -4.68
N ARG A 39 -4.37 3.87 -4.79
CA ARG A 39 -5.64 3.45 -5.36
C ARG A 39 -5.49 3.49 -6.87
N ALA A 40 -5.45 2.32 -7.49
CA ALA A 40 -5.32 2.21 -8.94
C ALA A 40 -6.69 1.95 -9.57
N THR A 41 -7.06 2.73 -10.56
CA THR A 41 -8.32 2.57 -11.30
C THR A 41 -8.06 2.34 -12.78
N ASP A 42 -8.99 1.66 -13.45
CA ASP A 42 -8.95 1.51 -14.90
C ASP A 42 -9.72 2.66 -15.60
N ALA A 43 -9.87 2.56 -16.91
CA ALA A 43 -10.55 3.58 -17.72
C ALA A 43 -12.03 3.77 -17.33
N GLU A 44 -12.67 2.75 -16.75
CA GLU A 44 -14.06 2.80 -16.31
C GLU A 44 -14.21 3.14 -14.82
N GLY A 45 -13.11 3.45 -14.13
CA GLY A 45 -13.12 3.81 -12.72
C GLY A 45 -13.22 2.63 -11.76
N ARG A 46 -13.03 1.40 -12.26
CA ARG A 46 -13.02 0.21 -11.41
C ARG A 46 -11.67 0.12 -10.67
N LEU A 47 -11.70 -0.36 -9.43
CA LEU A 47 -10.52 -0.48 -8.58
C LEU A 47 -9.77 -1.76 -8.86
N PHE A 48 -8.43 -1.65 -8.90
CA PHE A 48 -7.56 -2.83 -8.86
C PHE A 48 -7.61 -3.41 -7.45
N VAL A 49 -8.08 -4.66 -7.36
CA VAL A 49 -8.14 -5.42 -6.10
C VAL A 49 -7.32 -6.68 -6.28
N HIS A 50 -6.55 -7.03 -5.27
CA HIS A 50 -5.69 -8.20 -5.35
C HIS A 50 -5.66 -8.96 -4.04
N ARG A 51 -5.21 -10.21 -4.11
CA ARG A 51 -4.95 -11.05 -2.95
C ARG A 51 -3.46 -11.32 -2.87
N ARG A 52 -2.89 -11.06 -1.71
CA ARG A 52 -1.46 -11.28 -1.44
C ARG A 52 -1.15 -12.77 -1.42
N THR A 53 0.05 -13.15 -1.86
CA THR A 53 0.45 -14.56 -1.80
C THR A 53 0.64 -15.03 -0.36
N PRO A 54 0.56 -16.35 -0.11
CA PRO A 54 0.81 -16.90 1.23
C PRO A 54 2.24 -16.69 1.73
N THR A 55 3.17 -16.33 0.85
CA THR A 55 4.59 -16.15 1.17
C THR A 55 4.97 -14.71 1.51
N LYS A 56 4.01 -13.78 1.50
CA LYS A 56 4.29 -12.37 1.84
C LYS A 56 4.73 -12.25 3.30
N LEU A 57 5.69 -11.37 3.54
CA LEU A 57 6.25 -11.12 4.88
C LEU A 57 5.20 -10.55 5.84
N VAL A 58 4.29 -9.73 5.34
CA VAL A 58 3.24 -9.07 6.13
C VAL A 58 1.90 -9.35 5.48
N PHE A 59 0.90 -9.70 6.30
CA PHE A 59 -0.48 -9.94 5.88
C PHE A 59 -0.60 -10.94 4.72
N PRO A 60 -0.03 -12.16 4.85
CA PRO A 60 -0.12 -13.15 3.78
C PRO A 60 -1.57 -13.57 3.53
N SER A 61 -1.90 -13.79 2.26
CA SER A 61 -3.20 -14.29 1.78
C SER A 61 -4.40 -13.35 1.98
N LEU A 62 -4.18 -12.13 2.44
CA LEU A 62 -5.27 -11.15 2.58
C LEU A 62 -5.49 -10.38 1.29
N HIS A 63 -6.72 -9.88 1.13
CA HIS A 63 -7.10 -9.00 0.02
C HIS A 63 -6.70 -7.55 0.32
N ASP A 64 -6.41 -6.80 -0.74
CA ASP A 64 -6.11 -5.37 -0.63
C ASP A 64 -6.72 -4.63 -1.81
N MET A 65 -7.27 -3.46 -1.54
CA MET A 65 -7.82 -2.57 -2.56
C MET A 65 -6.85 -1.46 -2.95
N PHE A 66 -5.65 -1.48 -2.38
CA PHE A 66 -4.55 -0.60 -2.74
C PHE A 66 -3.37 -1.45 -3.21
N VAL A 67 -2.58 -0.90 -4.10
CA VAL A 67 -1.22 -1.40 -4.33
C VAL A 67 -0.28 -0.53 -3.53
N GLY A 68 0.87 -1.06 -3.13
CA GLY A 68 1.81 -0.28 -2.35
C GLY A 68 2.84 -1.14 -1.65
N GLY A 69 3.57 -0.50 -0.77
CA GLY A 69 4.62 -1.15 -0.02
C GLY A 69 5.37 -0.17 0.86
N VAL A 70 6.51 -0.60 1.37
CA VAL A 70 7.33 0.22 2.24
C VAL A 70 8.16 1.22 1.44
N VAL A 71 8.42 2.37 2.04
CA VAL A 71 9.32 3.38 1.49
C VAL A 71 10.75 3.01 1.90
N GLY A 72 11.64 2.90 0.94
CA GLY A 72 13.04 2.57 1.19
C GLY A 72 13.81 3.75 1.78
N ALA A 73 14.95 3.46 2.40
CA ALA A 73 15.81 4.48 2.98
C ALA A 73 16.25 5.50 1.91
N GLY A 74 16.06 6.79 2.20
CA GLY A 74 16.40 7.88 1.29
C GLY A 74 15.42 8.10 0.14
N GLU A 75 14.38 7.28 0.04
CA GLU A 75 13.35 7.40 -1.01
C GLU A 75 12.27 8.38 -0.56
N SER A 76 11.76 9.20 -1.48
CA SER A 76 10.60 10.04 -1.19
C SER A 76 9.31 9.21 -1.26
N TYR A 77 8.25 9.69 -0.61
CA TYR A 77 6.92 9.08 -0.75
C TYR A 77 6.48 9.03 -2.20
N ASP A 78 6.65 10.12 -2.96
CA ASP A 78 6.21 10.19 -4.35
C ASP A 78 6.93 9.18 -5.24
N ASP A 79 8.24 9.03 -5.07
CA ASP A 79 9.03 8.07 -5.83
C ASP A 79 8.66 6.63 -5.45
N ALA A 80 8.45 6.36 -4.16
CA ALA A 80 8.00 5.06 -3.70
C ALA A 80 6.62 4.72 -4.27
N ALA A 81 5.71 5.69 -4.32
CA ALA A 81 4.37 5.47 -4.85
C ALA A 81 4.41 5.05 -6.32
N LEU A 82 5.20 5.72 -7.15
CA LEU A 82 5.33 5.35 -8.56
C LEU A 82 5.99 3.99 -8.72
N ARG A 83 7.08 3.74 -8.01
CA ARG A 83 7.81 2.47 -8.06
C ARG A 83 6.91 1.31 -7.66
N GLU A 84 6.24 1.41 -6.53
CA GLU A 84 5.38 0.34 -6.02
C GLU A 84 4.17 0.10 -6.94
N ALA A 85 3.57 1.17 -7.47
CA ALA A 85 2.44 1.03 -8.39
C ALA A 85 2.87 0.28 -9.65
N GLU A 86 4.00 0.64 -10.23
CA GLU A 86 4.50 -0.03 -11.43
C GLU A 86 4.89 -1.47 -11.15
N GLU A 87 5.54 -1.75 -10.03
CA GLU A 87 5.94 -3.11 -9.64
C GLU A 87 4.71 -4.01 -9.41
N GLU A 88 3.76 -3.58 -8.60
CA GLU A 88 2.61 -4.41 -8.25
C GLU A 88 1.61 -4.57 -9.39
N LEU A 89 1.42 -3.55 -10.23
CA LEU A 89 0.56 -3.65 -11.40
C LEU A 89 1.27 -4.35 -12.57
N GLY A 90 2.59 -4.45 -12.52
CA GLY A 90 3.38 -5.06 -13.60
C GLY A 90 3.34 -4.24 -14.87
N VAL A 91 3.48 -2.91 -14.77
CA VAL A 91 3.43 -1.98 -15.90
C VAL A 91 4.61 -1.02 -15.83
N SER A 92 4.89 -0.37 -16.96
CA SER A 92 5.88 0.70 -17.06
C SER A 92 5.23 1.90 -17.73
N GLY A 93 5.64 3.10 -17.33
CA GLY A 93 5.15 4.33 -17.94
C GLY A 93 3.82 4.81 -17.39
N LEU A 94 3.51 4.47 -16.14
CA LEU A 94 2.34 5.05 -15.47
C LEU A 94 2.50 6.57 -15.32
N PRO A 95 1.40 7.32 -15.36
CA PRO A 95 1.43 8.68 -14.86
C PRO A 95 1.82 8.67 -13.39
N ARG A 96 2.43 9.76 -12.92
CA ARG A 96 2.84 9.87 -11.53
C ARG A 96 1.60 9.86 -10.64
N PRO A 97 1.54 8.99 -9.61
CA PRO A 97 0.39 8.97 -8.70
C PRO A 97 0.18 10.31 -8.01
N GLU A 98 -1.06 10.68 -7.82
CA GLU A 98 -1.45 11.93 -7.14
C GLU A 98 -1.56 11.68 -5.64
N PHE A 99 -0.82 12.49 -4.86
CA PHE A 99 -0.89 12.42 -3.40
C PHE A 99 -2.25 12.96 -2.91
N LEU A 100 -2.90 12.19 -2.02
CA LEU A 100 -4.17 12.59 -1.42
C LEU A 100 -4.02 13.04 0.03
N PHE A 101 -3.49 12.17 0.89
CA PHE A 101 -3.29 12.48 2.32
C PHE A 101 -2.32 11.47 2.95
N LYS A 102 -1.92 11.77 4.17
CA LYS A 102 -1.01 10.91 4.96
C LYS A 102 -1.59 10.76 6.37
N PHE A 103 -1.46 9.58 6.95
CA PHE A 103 -1.93 9.32 8.30
C PHE A 103 -0.98 8.37 9.03
N LEU A 104 -1.02 8.42 10.36
CA LEU A 104 -0.30 7.48 11.20
C LEU A 104 -1.23 6.31 11.52
N TYR A 105 -0.91 5.14 11.01
CA TYR A 105 -1.67 3.94 11.32
C TYR A 105 -1.20 3.38 12.65
N ASP A 106 -2.15 2.96 13.48
CA ASP A 106 -1.91 2.30 14.76
C ASP A 106 -2.56 0.91 14.69
N ASP A 107 -1.77 -0.15 14.88
CA ASP A 107 -2.27 -1.53 14.79
C ASP A 107 -3.01 -2.00 16.07
N GLY A 108 -3.09 -1.13 17.08
CA GLY A 108 -3.73 -1.46 18.35
C GLY A 108 -2.87 -2.32 19.29
N ALA A 109 -1.68 -2.74 18.85
CA ALA A 109 -0.77 -3.60 19.60
C ALA A 109 0.56 -2.90 19.90
N GLY A 110 0.58 -1.58 19.87
CA GLY A 110 1.76 -0.77 20.18
C GLY A 110 2.66 -0.47 19.00
N ARG A 111 2.23 -0.80 17.78
CA ARG A 111 2.99 -0.51 16.56
C ARG A 111 2.28 0.52 15.71
N THR A 112 3.04 1.49 15.22
CA THR A 112 2.53 2.54 14.35
C THR A 112 3.46 2.71 13.15
N TRP A 113 2.90 3.13 12.00
CA TRP A 113 3.67 3.52 10.84
C TRP A 113 2.94 4.56 10.02
N TRP A 114 3.70 5.42 9.36
CA TRP A 114 3.14 6.45 8.49
C TRP A 114 2.73 5.85 7.16
N SER A 115 1.56 6.24 6.68
CA SER A 115 0.98 5.74 5.44
C SER A 115 0.52 6.91 4.58
N ALA A 116 1.13 7.06 3.41
CA ALA A 116 0.75 8.08 2.43
C ALA A 116 -0.15 7.45 1.38
N VAL A 117 -1.30 8.06 1.13
CA VAL A 117 -2.33 7.54 0.23
C VAL A 117 -2.33 8.36 -1.06
N TYR A 118 -2.34 7.64 -2.18
CA TYR A 118 -2.27 8.18 -3.53
C TYR A 118 -3.36 7.57 -4.39
N GLU A 119 -3.58 8.16 -5.57
CA GLU A 119 -4.38 7.52 -6.60
C GLU A 119 -3.71 7.67 -7.96
N VAL A 120 -3.96 6.70 -8.84
CA VAL A 120 -3.46 6.68 -10.22
C VAL A 120 -4.48 6.00 -11.11
N ARG A 121 -4.59 6.46 -12.34
CA ARG A 121 -5.37 5.81 -13.38
C ARG A 121 -4.43 4.98 -14.24
N CYS A 122 -4.69 3.69 -14.34
CA CYS A 122 -3.91 2.76 -15.15
C CYS A 122 -4.75 2.27 -16.32
N GLU A 123 -4.44 2.76 -17.51
CA GLU A 123 -5.10 2.32 -18.74
C GLU A 123 -4.27 1.28 -19.49
N LEU A 124 -3.09 0.95 -18.94
CA LEU A 124 -2.21 -0.07 -19.49
C LEU A 124 -2.64 -1.46 -19.05
N PRO A 125 -2.41 -2.49 -19.88
CA PRO A 125 -2.63 -3.87 -19.42
C PRO A 125 -1.76 -4.20 -18.24
N VAL A 126 -2.36 -4.76 -17.17
CA VAL A 126 -1.64 -5.14 -15.96
C VAL A 126 -1.06 -6.55 -16.08
N SER A 127 0.10 -6.76 -15.45
CA SER A 127 0.77 -8.06 -15.41
C SER A 127 1.46 -8.22 -14.05
N PRO A 128 0.69 -8.35 -12.94
CA PRO A 128 1.27 -8.48 -11.62
C PRO A 128 2.17 -9.70 -11.49
N GLN A 129 3.21 -9.58 -10.67
CA GLN A 129 4.13 -10.67 -10.40
C GLN A 129 3.41 -11.78 -9.63
N VAL A 130 3.48 -13.01 -10.12
CA VAL A 130 2.82 -14.17 -9.50
C VAL A 130 3.38 -14.49 -8.10
N GLU A 131 4.62 -14.07 -7.81
CA GLU A 131 5.26 -14.23 -6.52
C GLU A 131 4.70 -13.28 -5.46
N GLU A 132 4.05 -12.19 -5.90
CA GLU A 132 3.53 -11.14 -5.03
C GLU A 132 2.01 -11.17 -4.96
N VAL A 133 1.35 -11.51 -6.06
CA VAL A 133 -0.10 -11.40 -6.23
C VAL A 133 -0.68 -12.76 -6.63
N ALA A 134 -1.48 -13.35 -5.72
CA ALA A 134 -2.12 -14.64 -5.96
C ALA A 134 -3.34 -14.52 -6.86
N TRP A 135 -4.04 -13.39 -6.79
CA TRP A 135 -5.25 -13.11 -7.59
C TRP A 135 -5.42 -11.61 -7.74
N HIS A 136 -5.98 -11.16 -8.85
CA HIS A 136 -6.32 -9.75 -9.06
C HIS A 136 -7.48 -9.60 -10.03
N ASP A 137 -8.18 -8.47 -9.92
CA ASP A 137 -9.21 -8.05 -10.86
C ASP A 137 -9.48 -6.55 -10.66
N PHE A 138 -10.13 -5.93 -11.63
CA PHE A 138 -10.68 -4.59 -11.49
C PHE A 138 -12.15 -4.72 -11.12
N LEU A 139 -12.54 -4.19 -9.96
CA LEU A 139 -13.90 -4.28 -9.44
C LEU A 139 -14.54 -2.89 -9.30
N PRO A 140 -15.84 -2.76 -9.64
CA PRO A 140 -16.56 -1.53 -9.28
C PRO A 140 -16.53 -1.31 -7.77
N GLU A 141 -16.56 -0.06 -7.34
CA GLU A 141 -16.45 0.27 -5.90
C GLU A 141 -17.58 -0.34 -5.07
N ASP A 142 -18.80 -0.43 -5.62
CA ASP A 142 -19.91 -1.09 -4.94
C ASP A 142 -19.67 -2.59 -4.72
N GLU A 143 -19.01 -3.25 -5.64
CA GLU A 143 -18.60 -4.66 -5.47
C GLU A 143 -17.55 -4.77 -4.34
N VAL A 144 -16.60 -3.85 -4.27
CA VAL A 144 -15.62 -3.81 -3.17
C VAL A 144 -16.35 -3.66 -1.83
N GLU A 145 -17.34 -2.77 -1.75
CA GLU A 145 -18.12 -2.55 -0.53
C GLU A 145 -18.84 -3.84 -0.08
N LEU A 146 -19.38 -4.62 -1.03
CA LEU A 146 -19.99 -5.91 -0.73
C LEU A 146 -18.96 -6.91 -0.19
N ARG A 147 -17.77 -6.94 -0.78
CA ARG A 147 -16.70 -7.87 -0.40
C ARG A 147 -16.02 -7.53 0.93
N LEU A 148 -16.23 -6.33 1.45
CA LEU A 148 -15.75 -5.99 2.79
C LEU A 148 -16.33 -6.92 3.87
N ARG A 149 -17.49 -7.52 3.62
CA ARG A 149 -18.16 -8.42 4.57
C ARG A 149 -17.66 -9.86 4.50
N ASP A 150 -17.24 -10.29 3.31
CA ASP A 150 -16.98 -11.72 3.04
C ASP A 150 -15.49 -12.06 3.00
N TRP A 151 -14.65 -11.12 2.60
CA TRP A 151 -13.20 -11.34 2.42
C TRP A 151 -12.42 -10.82 3.61
N GLU A 152 -11.25 -11.42 3.83
CA GLU A 152 -10.28 -10.89 4.80
C GLU A 152 -9.39 -9.88 4.11
N TRP A 153 -9.30 -8.69 4.68
CA TRP A 153 -8.62 -7.54 4.11
C TRP A 153 -7.41 -7.13 4.93
N VAL A 154 -6.43 -6.57 4.27
CA VAL A 154 -5.25 -5.97 4.92
C VAL A 154 -5.73 -4.85 5.86
N PRO A 155 -5.41 -4.91 7.17
CA PRO A 155 -5.97 -3.99 8.17
C PRO A 155 -5.66 -2.52 7.91
N ASP A 156 -4.42 -2.18 7.56
CA ASP A 156 -4.05 -0.79 7.28
C ASP A 156 -4.63 -0.31 5.95
N GLY A 157 -4.86 -1.22 5.00
CA GLY A 157 -5.63 -0.93 3.79
C GLY A 157 -7.06 -0.55 4.09
N LEU A 158 -7.72 -1.25 5.02
CA LEU A 158 -9.08 -0.88 5.48
C LEU A 158 -9.08 0.49 6.14
N ALA A 159 -8.10 0.77 6.98
CA ALA A 159 -7.96 2.08 7.63
C ALA A 159 -7.77 3.19 6.58
N ALA A 160 -6.95 2.94 5.57
CA ALA A 160 -6.75 3.89 4.47
C ALA A 160 -8.05 4.14 3.70
N TYR A 161 -8.81 3.09 3.44
CA TYR A 161 -10.09 3.21 2.73
C TYR A 161 -11.12 4.05 3.51
N GLU A 162 -11.24 3.82 4.81
CA GLU A 162 -12.13 4.61 5.66
C GLU A 162 -11.74 6.09 5.67
N ARG A 163 -10.44 6.36 5.75
CA ARG A 163 -9.94 7.74 5.70
C ARG A 163 -10.13 8.37 4.31
N LEU A 164 -10.04 7.57 3.25
CA LEU A 164 -10.28 8.04 1.89
C LEU A 164 -11.74 8.47 1.71
N LYS A 165 -12.69 7.69 2.23
CA LYS A 165 -14.12 8.06 2.21
C LYS A 165 -14.36 9.38 2.95
N ALA A 166 -13.75 9.55 4.12
CA ALA A 166 -13.84 10.79 4.88
C ALA A 166 -13.19 11.97 4.14
N TYR A 167 -12.06 11.75 3.53
CA TYR A 167 -11.34 12.75 2.72
C TYR A 167 -12.20 13.25 1.56
N ARG A 168 -12.84 12.32 0.83
CA ARG A 168 -13.70 12.64 -0.31
C ARG A 168 -14.97 13.41 0.10
N SER A 169 -15.53 13.10 1.27
CA SER A 169 -16.74 13.78 1.76
C SER A 169 -16.49 15.22 2.16
N ARG A 170 -15.23 15.61 2.38
CA ARG A 170 -14.83 17.00 2.71
C ARG A 170 -14.61 17.86 1.47
N GLY A 171 -14.39 17.24 0.35
CA GLY A 171 -14.12 17.91 -0.91
C GLY A 171 -15.31 17.92 -1.82
#